data_5437b5ddc64fd31cb9cf57f05f72b67f
#
_entry.id   5437b5ddc64fd31cb9cf57f05f72b67f
#
_cell.length_a   1.000
_cell.length_b   1.000
_cell.length_c   1.000
_cell.angle_alpha   90.00
_cell.angle_beta   90.00
_cell.angle_gamma   90.00
#
_symmetry.space_group_name_H-M   'P 1'
#
loop_
_entity.id
_entity.type
_entity.pdbx_description
1 polymer ?
#
loop_
_entity_poly.entity_id
_entity_poly.type
_entity_poly.pdbx_seq_one_letter_code
_entity_poly.pdbx_strand_id
1 'polypeptide(L)'
;MEVALGCVYIPELCFYTRILVSFYLALNDSFRAFSFGGNDMNDAEYMRLALALAERGRGWTAPNPMVGAVIVKDGAVIGQGWHERYGEPHAERNALASCTADPAGATMYVTLEPCCHHGKQPPCVDAILASGIRRVVIGSADPNPLVAGKGVAILRSHGVEVTENVLREECDALNKVFLHYITTGRPFVSMK
;
A
#
# COMPACT_ATOMS: atom_id res chain seq x y z
N MET A 1 22.54 0.09 -53.07
CA MET A 1 22.28 1.41 -52.44
C MET A 1 21.86 1.13 -51.01
N GLU A 2 22.88 0.96 -50.16
CA GLU A 2 22.71 0.69 -48.71
C GLU A 2 22.52 2.02 -47.98
N VAL A 3 21.47 2.12 -47.19
CA VAL A 3 21.25 3.26 -46.29
C VAL A 3 21.71 2.82 -44.88
N ALA A 4 22.86 3.29 -44.46
CA ALA A 4 23.40 3.10 -43.14
C ALA A 4 22.61 3.99 -42.15
N LEU A 5 21.86 3.38 -41.26
CA LEU A 5 21.27 4.03 -40.09
C LEU A 5 22.36 4.22 -39.03
N GLY A 6 22.82 5.45 -38.89
CA GLY A 6 23.77 5.86 -37.86
C GLY A 6 23.15 5.81 -36.47
N CYS A 7 23.69 4.96 -35.63
CA CYS A 7 23.37 4.90 -34.21
C CYS A 7 24.02 6.10 -33.51
N VAL A 8 23.21 7.07 -33.06
CA VAL A 8 23.68 8.20 -32.26
C VAL A 8 23.89 7.72 -30.82
N TYR A 9 25.16 7.58 -30.44
CA TYR A 9 25.56 7.26 -29.08
C TYR A 9 25.46 8.51 -28.21
N ILE A 10 24.50 8.54 -27.28
CA ILE A 10 24.33 9.63 -26.29
C ILE A 10 24.83 9.09 -24.92
N PRO A 11 26.04 9.50 -24.46
CA PRO A 11 26.64 8.97 -23.23
C PRO A 11 25.88 9.30 -21.95
N GLU A 12 25.11 10.38 -21.93
CA GLU A 12 24.41 10.86 -20.73
C GLU A 12 23.15 10.03 -20.38
N LEU A 13 22.49 9.42 -21.35
CA LEU A 13 21.33 8.54 -21.08
C LEU A 13 21.74 7.22 -20.41
N CYS A 14 22.96 6.78 -20.64
CA CYS A 14 23.50 5.53 -20.05
C CYS A 14 23.82 5.68 -18.56
N PHE A 15 24.12 6.88 -18.09
CA PHE A 15 24.46 7.15 -16.69
C PHE A 15 23.19 7.18 -15.80
N TYR A 16 22.11 7.82 -16.28
CA TYR A 16 20.84 7.88 -15.57
C TYR A 16 20.14 6.52 -15.50
N THR A 17 20.16 5.74 -16.56
CA THR A 17 19.61 4.38 -16.54
C THR A 17 20.40 3.43 -15.65
N ARG A 18 21.73 3.57 -15.57
CA ARG A 18 22.56 2.78 -14.64
C ARG A 18 22.30 3.14 -13.18
N ILE A 19 22.11 4.42 -12.85
CA ILE A 19 21.76 4.87 -11.49
C ILE A 19 20.36 4.38 -11.10
N LEU A 20 19.36 4.49 -11.97
CA LEU A 20 18.00 4.01 -11.72
C LEU A 20 17.95 2.48 -11.60
N VAL A 21 18.68 1.75 -12.43
CA VAL A 21 18.76 0.28 -12.33
C VAL A 21 19.54 -0.14 -11.09
N SER A 22 20.60 0.57 -10.72
CA SER A 22 21.37 0.30 -9.48
C SER A 22 20.55 0.63 -8.23
N PHE A 23 19.74 1.71 -8.25
CA PHE A 23 18.79 2.03 -7.17
C PHE A 23 17.64 1.03 -7.11
N TYR A 24 17.12 0.58 -8.25
CA TYR A 24 16.09 -0.44 -8.33
C TYR A 24 16.59 -1.81 -7.86
N LEU A 25 17.82 -2.17 -8.21
CA LEU A 25 18.48 -3.40 -7.73
C LEU A 25 18.85 -3.30 -6.24
N ALA A 26 19.34 -2.15 -5.77
CA ALA A 26 19.64 -1.93 -4.35
C ALA A 26 18.37 -1.94 -3.47
N LEU A 27 17.24 -1.45 -3.98
CA LEU A 27 15.94 -1.58 -3.30
C LEU A 27 15.44 -3.03 -3.29
N ASN A 28 15.66 -3.81 -4.36
CA ASN A 28 15.31 -5.23 -4.41
C ASN A 28 16.30 -6.10 -3.60
N ASP A 29 17.59 -5.76 -3.59
CA ASP A 29 18.60 -6.50 -2.80
C ASP A 29 18.48 -6.17 -1.30
N SER A 30 18.12 -4.95 -0.91
CA SER A 30 17.73 -4.63 0.48
C SER A 30 16.48 -5.40 0.91
N PHE A 31 15.55 -5.66 0.00
CA PHE A 31 14.36 -6.48 0.26
C PHE A 31 14.69 -7.98 0.38
N ARG A 32 15.70 -8.48 -0.36
CA ARG A 32 16.20 -9.85 -0.25
C ARG A 32 17.15 -10.06 0.94
N ALA A 33 17.94 -9.04 1.30
CA ALA A 33 18.89 -9.11 2.42
C ALA A 33 18.21 -9.09 3.80
N PHE A 34 16.94 -8.69 3.90
CA PHE A 34 16.18 -8.71 5.16
C PHE A 34 15.66 -10.11 5.53
N SER A 35 15.86 -11.12 4.67
CA SER A 35 15.44 -12.51 4.92
C SER A 35 16.49 -13.39 5.60
N PHE A 36 17.62 -12.84 6.05
CA PHE A 36 18.69 -13.58 6.72
C PHE A 36 19.00 -13.06 8.13
N GLY A 37 18.11 -13.37 9.05
CA GLY A 37 18.35 -13.20 10.47
C GLY A 37 17.10 -13.63 11.22
N GLY A 38 17.13 -14.74 11.92
CA GLY A 38 16.00 -15.46 12.52
C GLY A 38 15.22 -14.71 13.62
N ASN A 39 14.68 -13.54 13.28
CA ASN A 39 13.59 -12.89 14.00
C ASN A 39 12.49 -12.64 12.97
N ASP A 40 11.34 -13.28 13.15
CA ASP A 40 10.13 -12.94 12.41
C ASP A 40 9.82 -11.46 12.64
N MET A 41 9.62 -10.69 11.54
CA MET A 41 9.22 -9.29 11.61
C MET A 41 7.90 -9.19 12.39
N ASN A 42 7.79 -8.19 13.25
CA ASN A 42 6.56 -7.91 13.99
C ASN A 42 5.57 -7.07 13.17
N ASP A 43 4.33 -6.93 13.66
CA ASP A 43 3.26 -6.17 12.98
C ASP A 43 3.69 -4.72 12.65
N ALA A 44 4.45 -4.06 13.53
CA ALA A 44 4.89 -2.69 13.29
C ALA A 44 5.91 -2.60 12.16
N GLU A 45 6.76 -3.59 11.98
CA GLU A 45 7.76 -3.63 10.91
C GLU A 45 7.07 -3.82 9.54
N TYR A 46 6.11 -4.74 9.44
CA TYR A 46 5.31 -4.89 8.22
C TYR A 46 4.46 -3.66 7.93
N MET A 47 3.91 -2.99 8.96
CA MET A 47 3.17 -1.74 8.78
C MET A 47 4.07 -0.61 8.26
N ARG A 48 5.34 -0.53 8.68
CA ARG A 48 6.31 0.43 8.10
C ARG A 48 6.57 0.16 6.63
N LEU A 49 6.60 -1.10 6.18
CA LEU A 49 6.67 -1.40 4.74
C LEU A 49 5.44 -0.88 4.00
N ALA A 50 4.25 -1.08 4.56
CA ALA A 50 3.02 -0.55 3.98
C ALA A 50 3.02 0.99 3.92
N LEU A 51 3.52 1.67 4.96
CA LEU A 51 3.69 3.14 4.98
C LEU A 51 4.65 3.62 3.88
N ALA A 52 5.79 2.94 3.70
CA ALA A 52 6.75 3.28 2.65
C ALA A 52 6.16 3.10 1.24
N LEU A 53 5.29 2.12 1.04
CA LEU A 53 4.54 1.95 -0.21
C LEU A 53 3.51 3.08 -0.40
N ALA A 54 2.76 3.44 0.64
CA ALA A 54 1.76 4.50 0.58
C ALA A 54 2.35 5.85 0.14
N GLU A 55 3.57 6.17 0.57
CA GLU A 55 4.30 7.39 0.18
C GLU A 55 4.47 7.53 -1.34
N ARG A 56 4.53 6.42 -2.09
CA ARG A 56 4.65 6.44 -3.57
C ARG A 56 3.44 7.07 -4.26
N GLY A 57 2.28 7.09 -3.60
CA GLY A 57 1.06 7.75 -4.09
C GLY A 57 1.06 9.27 -3.93
N ARG A 58 2.09 9.85 -3.29
CA ARG A 58 2.15 11.29 -2.99
C ARG A 58 2.01 12.15 -4.24
N GLY A 59 1.04 13.07 -4.21
CA GLY A 59 0.73 13.97 -5.33
C GLY A 59 -0.17 13.38 -6.42
N TRP A 60 -0.48 12.10 -6.40
CA TRP A 60 -1.29 11.43 -7.42
C TRP A 60 -2.65 10.96 -6.95
N THR A 61 -2.80 10.70 -5.65
CA THR A 61 -4.03 10.12 -5.09
C THR A 61 -5.10 11.14 -4.77
N ALA A 62 -4.76 12.43 -4.60
CA ALA A 62 -5.72 13.45 -4.18
C ALA A 62 -6.98 13.47 -5.07
N PRO A 63 -8.19 13.59 -4.49
CA PRO A 63 -8.52 13.83 -3.07
C PRO A 63 -8.51 12.58 -2.17
N ASN A 64 -8.19 11.40 -2.69
CA ASN A 64 -8.11 10.16 -1.93
C ASN A 64 -6.88 10.14 -1.02
N PRO A 65 -6.90 9.35 0.08
CA PRO A 65 -5.75 9.16 0.94
C PRO A 65 -4.64 8.35 0.25
N MET A 66 -3.42 8.55 0.71
CA MET A 66 -2.31 7.67 0.40
C MET A 66 -2.44 6.40 1.24
N VAL A 67 -2.56 5.25 0.58
CA VAL A 67 -2.71 3.94 1.23
C VAL A 67 -1.70 2.98 0.65
N GLY A 68 -1.10 2.17 1.52
CA GLY A 68 -0.22 1.06 1.16
C GLY A 68 -0.67 -0.23 1.83
N ALA A 69 -0.43 -1.35 1.17
CA ALA A 69 -0.77 -2.66 1.68
C ALA A 69 0.35 -3.67 1.41
N VAL A 70 0.57 -4.59 2.37
CA VAL A 70 1.52 -5.70 2.29
C VAL A 70 0.82 -6.98 2.69
N ILE A 71 1.02 -8.06 1.96
CA ILE A 71 0.47 -9.39 2.26
C ILE A 71 1.61 -10.32 2.65
N VAL A 72 1.50 -10.93 3.82
CA VAL A 72 2.53 -11.78 4.42
C VAL A 72 1.98 -13.17 4.69
N LYS A 73 2.71 -14.19 4.26
CA LYS A 73 2.40 -15.60 4.53
C LYS A 73 3.68 -16.32 4.99
N ASP A 74 3.59 -17.01 6.10
CA ASP A 74 4.72 -17.77 6.66
C ASP A 74 6.00 -16.93 6.82
N GLY A 75 5.85 -15.68 7.31
CA GLY A 75 6.94 -14.73 7.49
C GLY A 75 7.46 -14.08 6.20
N ALA A 76 7.00 -14.50 5.02
CA ALA A 76 7.42 -13.94 3.74
C ALA A 76 6.39 -12.94 3.17
N VAL A 77 6.86 -11.82 2.62
CA VAL A 77 6.03 -10.90 1.85
C VAL A 77 5.73 -11.54 0.49
N ILE A 78 4.45 -11.84 0.24
CA ILE A 78 3.98 -12.46 -0.99
C ILE A 78 3.25 -11.47 -1.92
N GLY A 79 2.80 -10.31 -1.40
CA GLY A 79 2.13 -9.29 -2.18
C GLY A 79 2.34 -7.91 -1.59
N GLN A 80 2.36 -6.88 -2.45
CA GLN A 80 2.52 -5.48 -2.03
C GLN A 80 1.83 -4.55 -3.02
N GLY A 81 1.27 -3.45 -2.53
CA GLY A 81 0.59 -2.48 -3.37
C GLY A 81 0.37 -1.16 -2.66
N TRP A 82 0.09 -0.13 -3.43
CA TRP A 82 -0.32 1.18 -2.93
C TRP A 82 -1.41 1.75 -3.83
N HIS A 83 -2.14 2.74 -3.35
CA HIS A 83 -3.05 3.51 -4.19
C HIS A 83 -2.21 4.43 -5.09
N GLU A 84 -2.17 4.13 -6.38
CA GLU A 84 -1.26 4.82 -7.31
C GLU A 84 -1.82 6.17 -7.72
N ARG A 85 -3.10 6.23 -8.11
CA ARG A 85 -3.76 7.44 -8.60
C ARG A 85 -5.24 7.45 -8.27
N TYR A 86 -5.80 8.66 -8.18
CA TYR A 86 -7.24 8.86 -8.04
C TYR A 86 -8.04 8.14 -9.13
N GLY A 87 -8.99 7.33 -8.71
CA GLY A 87 -9.87 6.55 -9.57
C GLY A 87 -9.34 5.17 -9.97
N GLU A 88 -8.08 4.88 -9.74
CA GLU A 88 -7.46 3.56 -9.96
C GLU A 88 -7.68 2.62 -8.77
N PRO A 89 -7.30 1.33 -8.88
CA PRO A 89 -7.46 0.37 -7.79
C PRO A 89 -6.81 0.82 -6.49
N HIS A 90 -7.42 0.45 -5.37
CA HIS A 90 -6.88 0.71 -4.04
C HIS A 90 -5.70 -0.20 -3.71
N ALA A 91 -4.94 0.15 -2.68
CA ALA A 91 -3.73 -0.53 -2.25
C ALA A 91 -3.93 -2.03 -2.02
N GLU A 92 -5.05 -2.42 -1.38
CA GLU A 92 -5.38 -3.80 -1.07
C GLU A 92 -5.56 -4.63 -2.34
N ARG A 93 -6.22 -4.06 -3.36
CA ARG A 93 -6.40 -4.74 -4.66
C ARG A 93 -5.11 -4.86 -5.43
N ASN A 94 -4.27 -3.82 -5.40
CA ASN A 94 -2.94 -3.86 -6.01
C ASN A 94 -2.04 -4.88 -5.30
N ALA A 95 -2.10 -4.97 -3.97
CA ALA A 95 -1.37 -5.97 -3.20
C ALA A 95 -1.83 -7.39 -3.54
N LEU A 96 -3.13 -7.63 -3.64
CA LEU A 96 -3.68 -8.93 -4.05
C LEU A 96 -3.28 -9.30 -5.47
N ALA A 97 -3.33 -8.34 -6.40
CA ALA A 97 -2.94 -8.57 -7.80
C ALA A 97 -1.44 -8.86 -7.97
N SER A 98 -0.60 -8.38 -7.05
CA SER A 98 0.86 -8.60 -7.07
C SER A 98 1.30 -9.88 -6.35
N CYS A 99 0.37 -10.66 -5.78
CA CYS A 99 0.73 -11.86 -5.03
C CYS A 99 1.50 -12.87 -5.88
N THR A 100 2.62 -13.31 -5.34
CA THR A 100 3.48 -14.36 -5.94
C THR A 100 3.11 -15.77 -5.49
N ALA A 101 2.19 -15.89 -4.52
CA ALA A 101 1.64 -17.14 -3.99
C ALA A 101 0.17 -16.95 -3.60
N ASP A 102 -0.55 -18.04 -3.34
CA ASP A 102 -1.93 -18.02 -2.87
C ASP A 102 -2.06 -17.25 -1.53
N PRO A 103 -2.85 -16.15 -1.47
CA PRO A 103 -3.03 -15.35 -0.27
C PRO A 103 -3.92 -16.00 0.81
N ALA A 104 -4.56 -17.13 0.51
CA ALA A 104 -5.40 -17.82 1.49
C ALA A 104 -4.62 -18.16 2.76
N GLY A 105 -5.17 -17.76 3.93
CA GLY A 105 -4.54 -17.92 5.23
C GLY A 105 -3.47 -16.88 5.59
N ALA A 106 -3.14 -15.96 4.68
CA ALA A 106 -2.15 -14.89 4.91
C ALA A 106 -2.66 -13.79 5.85
N THR A 107 -1.74 -12.90 6.23
CA THR A 107 -2.02 -11.64 6.94
C THR A 107 -1.83 -10.47 5.97
N MET A 108 -2.81 -9.55 5.90
CA MET A 108 -2.70 -8.28 5.20
C MET A 108 -2.43 -7.15 6.19
N TYR A 109 -1.44 -6.32 5.91
CA TYR A 109 -1.15 -5.07 6.60
C TYR A 109 -1.58 -3.93 5.70
N VAL A 110 -2.41 -3.01 6.19
CA VAL A 110 -2.92 -1.87 5.43
C VAL A 110 -2.91 -0.61 6.29
N THR A 111 -2.44 0.51 5.72
CA THR A 111 -2.24 1.74 6.48
C THR A 111 -3.52 2.48 6.86
N LEU A 112 -4.65 2.17 6.20
CA LEU A 112 -5.98 2.76 6.47
C LEU A 112 -7.04 1.67 6.41
N GLU A 113 -8.14 1.83 7.16
CA GLU A 113 -9.27 0.90 7.18
C GLU A 113 -9.79 0.60 5.76
N PRO A 114 -9.91 -0.69 5.36
CA PRO A 114 -10.43 -1.08 4.05
C PRO A 114 -11.85 -0.61 3.81
N CYS A 115 -12.09 -0.03 2.62
CA CYS A 115 -13.41 0.48 2.26
C CYS A 115 -14.44 -0.66 2.10
N CYS A 116 -15.68 -0.38 2.52
CA CYS A 116 -16.82 -1.29 2.49
C CYS A 116 -17.99 -0.78 1.62
N HIS A 117 -17.82 0.31 0.92
CA HIS A 117 -18.85 0.90 0.05
C HIS A 117 -18.42 0.89 -1.41
N HIS A 118 -19.37 0.87 -2.33
CA HIS A 118 -19.14 1.05 -3.74
C HIS A 118 -18.88 2.52 -4.05
N GLY A 119 -17.66 2.82 -4.50
CA GLY A 119 -17.29 4.11 -5.06
C GLY A 119 -16.98 3.97 -6.55
N LYS A 120 -15.86 4.53 -7.00
CA LYS A 120 -15.34 4.30 -8.36
C LYS A 120 -14.80 2.86 -8.51
N GLN A 121 -14.39 2.27 -7.41
CA GLN A 121 -13.92 0.89 -7.32
C GLN A 121 -14.88 0.05 -6.43
N PRO A 122 -14.96 -1.26 -6.65
CA PRO A 122 -15.69 -2.17 -5.77
C PRO A 122 -15.03 -2.19 -4.39
N PRO A 123 -15.78 -2.52 -3.31
CA PRO A 123 -15.26 -2.55 -1.94
C PRO A 123 -14.00 -3.40 -1.80
N CYS A 124 -13.00 -2.90 -1.04
CA CYS A 124 -11.79 -3.68 -0.77
C CYS A 124 -12.07 -4.85 0.19
N VAL A 125 -13.03 -4.69 1.10
CA VAL A 125 -13.47 -5.75 2.00
C VAL A 125 -13.90 -6.99 1.23
N ASP A 126 -14.65 -6.85 0.12
CA ASP A 126 -15.08 -7.98 -0.70
C ASP A 126 -13.90 -8.72 -1.33
N ALA A 127 -12.90 -7.98 -1.80
CA ALA A 127 -11.68 -8.58 -2.36
C ALA A 127 -10.85 -9.32 -1.30
N ILE A 128 -10.76 -8.76 -0.09
CA ILE A 128 -10.07 -9.40 1.04
C ILE A 128 -10.77 -10.71 1.42
N LEU A 129 -12.09 -10.70 1.53
CA LEU A 129 -12.86 -11.90 1.86
C LEU A 129 -12.75 -12.98 0.77
N ALA A 130 -12.85 -12.57 -0.51
CA ALA A 130 -12.73 -13.49 -1.64
C ALA A 130 -11.33 -14.12 -1.75
N SER A 131 -10.29 -13.46 -1.25
CA SER A 131 -8.91 -13.95 -1.29
C SER A 131 -8.58 -14.98 -0.21
N GLY A 132 -9.43 -15.19 0.77
CA GLY A 132 -9.20 -16.12 1.87
C GLY A 132 -8.15 -15.64 2.89
N ILE A 133 -7.81 -14.34 2.92
CA ILE A 133 -6.96 -13.75 3.95
C ILE A 133 -7.59 -14.00 5.32
N ARG A 134 -6.78 -14.48 6.27
CA ARG A 134 -7.23 -14.86 7.62
C ARG A 134 -7.13 -13.70 8.62
N ARG A 135 -6.16 -12.80 8.45
CA ARG A 135 -5.90 -11.70 9.37
C ARG A 135 -5.66 -10.39 8.62
N VAL A 136 -6.23 -9.31 9.15
CA VAL A 136 -5.98 -7.94 8.65
C VAL A 136 -5.48 -7.06 9.79
N VAL A 137 -4.34 -6.40 9.57
CA VAL A 137 -3.74 -5.46 10.50
C VAL A 137 -3.88 -4.06 9.91
N ILE A 138 -4.53 -3.17 10.65
CA ILE A 138 -4.92 -1.83 10.20
C ILE A 138 -4.11 -0.78 10.96
N GLY A 139 -3.53 0.17 10.22
CA GLY A 139 -2.80 1.29 10.80
C GLY A 139 -3.74 2.32 11.43
N SER A 140 -4.58 2.95 10.64
CA SER A 140 -5.51 3.99 11.06
C SER A 140 -6.96 3.66 10.67
N ALA A 141 -7.92 4.08 11.49
CA ALA A 141 -9.33 4.05 11.15
C ALA A 141 -9.66 5.12 10.10
N ASP A 142 -10.58 4.84 9.18
CA ASP A 142 -11.10 5.84 8.26
C ASP A 142 -12.23 6.64 8.96
N PRO A 143 -12.08 7.97 9.15
CA PRO A 143 -13.11 8.79 9.78
C PRO A 143 -14.31 9.06 8.86
N ASN A 144 -14.26 8.64 7.59
CA ASN A 144 -15.36 8.79 6.65
C ASN A 144 -16.61 8.07 7.17
N PRO A 145 -17.76 8.75 7.37
CA PRO A 145 -18.99 8.12 7.88
C PRO A 145 -19.52 6.94 7.03
N LEU A 146 -19.08 6.84 5.79
CA LEU A 146 -19.41 5.71 4.91
C LEU A 146 -18.58 4.45 5.24
N VAL A 147 -17.43 4.60 5.88
CA VAL A 147 -16.50 3.52 6.25
C VAL A 147 -16.50 3.32 7.77
N ALA A 148 -15.94 4.22 8.52
CA ALA A 148 -15.90 4.38 9.99
C ALA A 148 -16.26 3.11 10.80
N GLY A 149 -15.38 2.12 10.85
CA GLY A 149 -15.55 0.87 11.57
C GLY A 149 -16.43 -0.19 10.89
N LYS A 150 -17.11 0.14 9.78
CA LYS A 150 -17.97 -0.81 9.07
C LYS A 150 -17.17 -1.87 8.33
N GLY A 151 -16.02 -1.49 7.75
CA GLY A 151 -15.10 -2.42 7.10
C GLY A 151 -14.59 -3.46 8.08
N VAL A 152 -14.15 -3.01 9.25
CA VAL A 152 -13.72 -3.87 10.37
C VAL A 152 -14.86 -4.82 10.82
N ALA A 153 -16.07 -4.27 11.00
CA ALA A 153 -17.22 -5.07 11.43
C ALA A 153 -17.56 -6.18 10.43
N ILE A 154 -17.53 -5.89 9.13
CA ILE A 154 -17.77 -6.88 8.07
C ILE A 154 -16.69 -7.96 8.08
N LEU A 155 -15.41 -7.59 8.13
CA LEU A 155 -14.30 -8.55 8.17
C LEU A 155 -14.45 -9.50 9.37
N ARG A 156 -14.66 -8.96 10.57
CA ARG A 156 -14.87 -9.76 11.80
C ARG A 156 -16.08 -10.68 11.70
N SER A 157 -17.21 -10.22 11.15
CA SER A 157 -18.41 -11.05 11.00
C SER A 157 -18.22 -12.23 10.05
N HIS A 158 -17.23 -12.18 9.17
CA HIS A 158 -16.84 -13.28 8.27
C HIS A 158 -15.65 -14.11 8.80
N GLY A 159 -15.28 -13.94 10.07
CA GLY A 159 -14.24 -14.75 10.71
C GLY A 159 -12.81 -14.28 10.44
N VAL A 160 -12.60 -13.10 9.83
CA VAL A 160 -11.27 -12.52 9.68
C VAL A 160 -10.83 -11.90 11.00
N GLU A 161 -9.63 -12.25 11.48
CA GLU A 161 -9.01 -11.61 12.63
C GLU A 161 -8.58 -10.17 12.26
N VAL A 162 -8.97 -9.19 13.08
CA VAL A 162 -8.63 -7.79 12.82
C VAL A 162 -7.94 -7.17 14.02
N THR A 163 -6.70 -6.70 13.79
CA THR A 163 -5.91 -5.87 14.72
C THR A 163 -5.90 -4.44 14.21
N GLU A 164 -6.18 -3.47 15.08
CA GLU A 164 -6.30 -2.05 14.72
C GLU A 164 -5.25 -1.20 15.42
N ASN A 165 -5.01 0.00 14.89
CA ASN A 165 -4.16 1.03 15.47
C ASN A 165 -2.66 0.69 15.54
N VAL A 166 -2.17 -0.13 14.63
CA VAL A 166 -0.73 -0.42 14.53
C VAL A 166 -0.02 0.73 13.81
N LEU A 167 0.86 1.46 14.51
CA LEU A 167 1.52 2.68 14.06
C LEU A 167 0.50 3.77 13.62
N ARG A 168 -0.57 3.93 14.40
CA ARG A 168 -1.64 4.86 14.07
C ARG A 168 -1.15 6.28 13.86
N GLU A 169 -0.27 6.78 14.72
CA GLU A 169 0.23 8.15 14.64
C GLU A 169 0.97 8.42 13.33
N GLU A 170 1.80 7.46 12.87
CA GLU A 170 2.50 7.54 11.60
C GLU A 170 1.54 7.48 10.41
N CYS A 171 0.53 6.61 10.48
CA CYS A 171 -0.50 6.49 9.44
C CYS A 171 -1.36 7.76 9.34
N ASP A 172 -1.74 8.35 10.47
CA ASP A 172 -2.49 9.61 10.54
C ASP A 172 -1.63 10.78 10.01
N ALA A 173 -0.36 10.85 10.38
CA ALA A 173 0.57 11.89 9.93
C ALA A 173 0.75 11.87 8.41
N LEU A 174 0.81 10.68 7.80
CA LEU A 174 0.87 10.51 6.35
C LEU A 174 -0.33 11.15 5.65
N ASN A 175 -1.52 10.99 6.21
CA ASN A 175 -2.80 11.39 5.62
C ASN A 175 -3.45 12.61 6.29
N LYS A 176 -2.68 13.44 7.02
CA LYS A 176 -3.21 14.58 7.78
C LYS A 176 -4.11 15.52 6.98
N VAL A 177 -3.81 15.75 5.70
CA VAL A 177 -4.59 16.62 4.82
C VAL A 177 -5.95 15.99 4.52
N PHE A 178 -5.97 14.70 4.16
CA PHE A 178 -7.19 13.94 3.93
C PHE A 178 -8.05 13.86 5.20
N LEU A 179 -7.45 13.48 6.32
CA LEU A 179 -8.15 13.33 7.61
C LEU A 179 -8.78 14.66 8.04
N HIS A 180 -8.04 15.78 7.90
CA HIS A 180 -8.57 17.09 8.20
C HIS A 180 -9.79 17.44 7.32
N TYR A 181 -9.68 17.22 6.00
CA TYR A 181 -10.75 17.54 5.07
C TYR A 181 -12.00 16.68 5.30
N ILE A 182 -11.84 15.37 5.45
CA ILE A 182 -12.98 14.46 5.61
C ILE A 182 -13.73 14.67 6.94
N THR A 183 -13.05 15.15 7.97
CA THR A 183 -13.65 15.41 9.29
C THR A 183 -14.24 16.81 9.42
N THR A 184 -13.67 17.81 8.73
CA THR A 184 -14.06 19.22 8.92
C THR A 184 -14.78 19.84 7.72
N GLY A 185 -14.64 19.24 6.52
CA GLY A 185 -15.09 19.82 5.26
C GLY A 185 -14.31 21.09 4.85
N ARG A 186 -13.20 21.40 5.53
CA ARG A 186 -12.39 22.61 5.31
C ARG A 186 -11.04 22.27 4.70
N PRO A 187 -10.49 23.15 3.84
CA PRO A 187 -9.14 22.96 3.32
C PRO A 187 -8.09 23.02 4.43
N PHE A 188 -7.06 22.18 4.30
CA PHE A 188 -5.90 22.20 5.18
C PHE A 188 -4.97 23.35 4.77
N VAL A 189 -4.72 24.30 5.67
CA VAL A 189 -3.84 25.45 5.41
C VAL A 189 -2.53 25.25 6.19
N SER A 190 -1.41 25.35 5.48
CA SER A 190 -0.06 25.36 6.07
C SER A 190 0.61 26.69 5.75
N MET A 191 1.01 27.41 6.78
CA MET A 191 1.86 28.60 6.64
C MET A 191 3.33 28.18 6.77
N LYS A 192 4.17 28.71 5.88
CA LYS A 192 5.64 28.58 5.95
C LYS A 192 6.24 29.89 6.42
#